data_6b86320942f2acacdef34683314bc801
#
_entry.id   6b86320942f2acacdef34683314bc801
#
_cell.length_a   1.000
_cell.length_b   1.000
_cell.length_c   1.000
_cell.angle_alpha   90.00
_cell.angle_beta   90.00
_cell.angle_gamma   90.00
#
_symmetry.space_group_name_H-M   'P 1'
#
loop_
_entity.id
_entity.type
_entity.pdbx_description
1 polymer ?
#
loop_
_entity_poly.entity_id
_entity_poly.type
_entity_poly.pdbx_seq_one_letter_code
_entity_poly.pdbx_strand_id
1 'polypeptide(L)'
;RNFLRSVYFLPNLIGGLILGFVWQFIFSKLFVQVGKVLGLENIFFNWLQDEQMAFYSLVIVSLWQTAGYTMVIYIAGLQTIPDELIEAASIDGASAWPVLRRIKLPLLIPTITINLFVTLSNALKQYDINLALTNGGPYGSTELVAMNIYQEAYRYKNFARAQAKAVLFFIVIFVITLAQLTLSRTKETRL
;
A
#
# COMPACT_ATOMS: atom_id res chain seq x y z
N ARG A 1 -1.38 4.40 -24.08
CA ARG A 1 -2.17 4.37 -22.82
C ARG A 1 -2.09 3.02 -22.10
N ASN A 2 -2.22 1.89 -22.82
CA ASN A 2 -2.16 0.54 -22.23
C ASN A 2 -0.76 0.16 -21.75
N PHE A 3 0.30 0.55 -22.48
CA PHE A 3 1.69 0.33 -22.09
C PHE A 3 2.02 0.92 -20.70
N LEU A 4 1.63 2.17 -20.43
CA LEU A 4 1.83 2.79 -19.11
C LEU A 4 1.12 2.02 -17.99
N ARG A 5 -0.11 1.55 -18.24
CA ARG A 5 -0.84 0.72 -17.26
C ARG A 5 -0.07 -0.57 -16.94
N SER A 6 0.47 -1.24 -17.95
CA SER A 6 1.26 -2.46 -17.74
C SER A 6 2.53 -2.18 -16.95
N VAL A 7 3.23 -1.08 -17.21
CA VAL A 7 4.45 -0.69 -16.48
C VAL A 7 4.15 -0.41 -15.00
N TYR A 8 3.07 0.33 -14.70
CA TYR A 8 2.68 0.59 -13.31
C TYR A 8 2.16 -0.65 -12.59
N PHE A 9 1.59 -1.62 -13.31
CA PHE A 9 1.09 -2.86 -12.73
C PHE A 9 2.19 -3.91 -12.47
N LEU A 10 3.31 -3.83 -13.21
CA LEU A 10 4.41 -4.79 -13.16
C LEU A 10 4.96 -5.03 -11.74
N PRO A 11 5.15 -4.01 -10.87
CA PRO A 11 5.63 -4.23 -9.51
C PRO A 11 4.73 -5.13 -8.67
N ASN A 12 3.43 -5.11 -8.90
CA ASN A 12 2.47 -5.95 -8.19
C ASN A 12 2.61 -7.44 -8.53
N LEU A 13 3.12 -7.77 -9.73
CA LEU A 13 3.36 -9.15 -10.16
C LEU A 13 4.63 -9.74 -9.54
N ILE A 14 5.53 -8.90 -9.03
CA ILE A 14 6.76 -9.35 -8.39
C ILE A 14 6.45 -9.75 -6.95
N GLY A 15 6.85 -10.97 -6.58
CA GLY A 15 6.67 -11.44 -5.21
C GLY A 15 7.38 -10.54 -4.19
N GLY A 16 6.76 -10.31 -3.04
CA GLY A 16 7.24 -9.37 -2.02
C GLY A 16 8.67 -9.64 -1.54
N LEU A 17 9.08 -10.91 -1.43
CA LEU A 17 10.45 -11.27 -1.08
C LEU A 17 11.46 -10.79 -2.12
N ILE A 18 11.21 -11.08 -3.41
CA ILE A 18 12.10 -10.67 -4.50
C ILE A 18 12.17 -9.15 -4.56
N LEU A 19 11.03 -8.50 -4.47
CA LEU A 19 10.94 -7.05 -4.47
C LEU A 19 11.72 -6.43 -3.30
N GLY A 20 11.56 -6.98 -2.11
CA GLY A 20 12.27 -6.54 -0.92
C GLY A 20 13.78 -6.64 -1.08
N PHE A 21 14.32 -7.75 -1.61
CA PHE A 21 15.75 -7.90 -1.86
C PHE A 21 16.29 -6.94 -2.93
N VAL A 22 15.55 -6.71 -4.01
CA VAL A 22 15.96 -5.73 -5.04
C VAL A 22 16.07 -4.34 -4.42
N TRP A 23 15.06 -3.90 -3.67
CA TRP A 23 15.06 -2.61 -3.03
C TRP A 23 16.08 -2.51 -1.87
N GLN A 24 16.34 -3.62 -1.16
CA GLN A 24 17.41 -3.67 -0.17
C GLN A 24 18.76 -3.33 -0.82
N PHE A 25 19.06 -3.92 -1.98
CA PHE A 25 20.27 -3.58 -2.73
C PHE A 25 20.29 -2.11 -3.16
N ILE A 26 19.16 -1.58 -3.64
CA ILE A 26 19.05 -0.17 -4.07
C ILE A 26 19.34 0.77 -2.90
N PHE A 27 18.65 0.61 -1.77
CA PHE A 27 18.82 1.53 -0.63
C PHE A 27 20.15 1.36 0.12
N SER A 28 20.71 0.14 0.18
CA SER A 28 21.93 -0.12 0.91
C SER A 28 23.22 0.08 0.10
N LYS A 29 23.19 -0.09 -1.22
CA LYS A 29 24.37 -0.06 -2.09
C LYS A 29 24.29 1.04 -3.15
N LEU A 30 23.22 1.02 -3.96
CA LEU A 30 23.10 1.95 -5.08
C LEU A 30 22.99 3.40 -4.59
N PHE A 31 22.17 3.66 -3.57
CA PHE A 31 22.03 5.00 -2.98
C PHE A 31 23.38 5.53 -2.48
N VAL A 32 24.14 4.72 -1.75
CA VAL A 32 25.46 5.11 -1.25
C VAL A 32 26.42 5.47 -2.39
N GLN A 33 26.40 4.66 -3.47
CA GLN A 33 27.26 4.92 -4.62
C GLN A 33 26.86 6.21 -5.37
N VAL A 34 25.54 6.41 -5.57
CA VAL A 34 25.02 7.65 -6.19
C VAL A 34 25.34 8.88 -5.34
N GLY A 35 25.20 8.77 -4.02
CA GLY A 35 25.56 9.85 -3.09
C GLY A 35 27.00 10.28 -3.25
N LYS A 36 27.93 9.33 -3.29
CA LYS A 36 29.37 9.61 -3.50
C LYS A 36 29.67 10.25 -4.85
N VAL A 37 29.08 9.74 -5.94
CA VAL A 37 29.34 10.26 -7.29
C VAL A 37 28.78 11.68 -7.47
N LEU A 38 27.62 11.97 -6.88
CA LEU A 38 26.95 13.27 -7.01
C LEU A 38 27.35 14.28 -5.91
N GLY A 39 28.13 13.88 -4.89
CA GLY A 39 28.41 14.70 -3.72
C GLY A 39 27.18 14.99 -2.84
N LEU A 40 26.18 14.10 -2.88
CA LEU A 40 24.90 14.22 -2.18
C LEU A 40 24.74 13.14 -1.09
N GLU A 41 25.80 12.87 -0.35
CA GLU A 41 25.85 11.82 0.68
C GLU A 41 24.85 12.06 1.82
N ASN A 42 24.44 13.30 2.05
CA ASN A 42 23.42 13.66 3.05
C ASN A 42 22.00 13.19 2.67
N ILE A 43 21.74 12.94 1.37
CA ILE A 43 20.45 12.50 0.86
C ILE A 43 20.51 11.02 0.49
N PHE A 44 21.57 10.63 -0.22
CA PHE A 44 21.78 9.27 -0.71
C PHE A 44 22.84 8.56 0.14
N PHE A 45 22.40 8.05 1.27
CA PHE A 45 23.18 7.20 2.18
C PHE A 45 22.51 5.83 2.33
N ASN A 46 23.00 4.98 3.21
CA ASN A 46 22.33 3.70 3.48
C ASN A 46 21.09 3.93 4.36
N TRP A 47 19.94 4.12 3.71
CA TRP A 47 18.66 4.37 4.39
C TRP A 47 18.26 3.26 5.37
N LEU A 48 18.70 2.03 5.11
CA LEU A 48 18.30 0.87 5.95
C LEU A 48 19.06 0.82 7.30
N GLN A 49 20.04 1.70 7.52
CA GLN A 49 20.74 1.84 8.79
C GLN A 49 20.15 2.94 9.70
N ASP A 50 19.30 3.79 9.17
CA ASP A 50 18.59 4.82 9.90
C ASP A 50 17.15 4.38 10.18
N GLU A 51 16.68 4.56 11.43
CA GLU A 51 15.36 4.06 11.86
C GLU A 51 14.20 4.69 11.06
N GLN A 52 14.27 6.00 10.81
CA GLN A 52 13.23 6.71 10.10
C GLN A 52 13.27 6.40 8.61
N MET A 53 14.46 6.39 8.01
CA MET A 53 14.63 6.13 6.58
C MET A 53 14.32 4.67 6.23
N ALA A 54 14.62 3.73 7.12
CA ALA A 54 14.22 2.33 6.95
C ALA A 54 12.69 2.17 6.93
N PHE A 55 11.98 2.89 7.81
CA PHE A 55 10.52 2.90 7.80
C PHE A 55 9.98 3.52 6.50
N TYR A 56 10.50 4.69 6.08
CA TYR A 56 10.08 5.29 4.80
C TYR A 56 10.42 4.40 3.59
N SER A 57 11.56 3.69 3.61
CA SER A 57 11.90 2.71 2.58
C SER A 57 10.84 1.63 2.45
N LEU A 58 10.37 1.08 3.58
CA LEU A 58 9.31 0.09 3.61
C LEU A 58 8.00 0.63 3.05
N VAL A 59 7.62 1.86 3.43
CA VAL A 59 6.41 2.54 2.92
C VAL A 59 6.50 2.78 1.41
N ILE A 60 7.63 3.30 0.92
CA ILE A 60 7.83 3.59 -0.51
C ILE A 60 7.71 2.31 -1.36
N VAL A 61 8.36 1.23 -0.94
CA VAL A 61 8.31 -0.05 -1.67
C VAL A 61 6.90 -0.62 -1.69
N SER A 62 6.20 -0.56 -0.55
CA SER A 62 4.82 -1.04 -0.42
C SER A 62 3.85 -0.24 -1.27
N LEU A 63 3.97 1.09 -1.28
CA LEU A 63 3.16 1.97 -2.12
C LEU A 63 3.44 1.72 -3.60
N TRP A 64 4.71 1.59 -3.99
CA TRP A 64 5.08 1.32 -5.37
C TRP A 64 4.53 -0.04 -5.85
N GLN A 65 4.59 -1.08 -5.03
CA GLN A 65 4.02 -2.38 -5.35
C GLN A 65 2.50 -2.34 -5.55
N THR A 66 1.78 -1.59 -4.71
CA THR A 66 0.32 -1.60 -4.71
C THR A 66 -0.31 -0.56 -5.64
N ALA A 67 0.42 0.50 -6.00
CA ALA A 67 -0.10 1.63 -6.78
C ALA A 67 -0.72 1.22 -8.12
N GLY A 68 -0.08 0.31 -8.87
CA GLY A 68 -0.60 -0.17 -10.14
C GLY A 68 -1.89 -0.96 -10.02
N TYR A 69 -2.01 -1.78 -8.99
CA TYR A 69 -3.20 -2.55 -8.71
C TYR A 69 -4.39 -1.64 -8.35
N THR A 70 -4.18 -0.71 -7.43
CA THR A 70 -5.22 0.26 -7.03
C THR A 70 -5.62 1.15 -8.20
N MET A 71 -4.67 1.56 -9.06
CA MET A 71 -4.95 2.31 -10.28
C MET A 71 -5.89 1.55 -11.22
N VAL A 72 -5.68 0.25 -11.42
CA VAL A 72 -6.54 -0.57 -12.30
C VAL A 72 -7.97 -0.64 -11.75
N ILE A 73 -8.13 -0.82 -10.44
CA ILE A 73 -9.47 -0.82 -9.80
C ILE A 73 -10.17 0.53 -9.99
N TYR A 74 -9.46 1.66 -9.81
CA TYR A 74 -10.06 2.98 -10.05
C TYR A 74 -10.41 3.22 -11.50
N ILE A 75 -9.59 2.76 -12.44
CA ILE A 75 -9.92 2.85 -13.87
C ILE A 75 -11.17 2.06 -14.20
N ALA A 76 -11.31 0.83 -13.67
CA ALA A 76 -12.52 0.02 -13.84
C ALA A 76 -13.74 0.73 -13.26
N GLY A 77 -13.65 1.29 -12.05
CA GLY A 77 -14.74 2.05 -11.44
C GLY A 77 -15.11 3.31 -12.23
N LEU A 78 -14.14 4.01 -12.79
CA LEU A 78 -14.43 5.17 -13.66
C LEU A 78 -15.15 4.79 -14.94
N GLN A 79 -14.94 3.58 -15.47
CA GLN A 79 -15.58 3.07 -16.68
C GLN A 79 -17.03 2.64 -16.45
N THR A 80 -17.48 2.48 -15.20
CA THR A 80 -18.88 2.17 -14.89
C THR A 80 -19.77 3.41 -14.84
N ILE A 81 -19.19 4.61 -14.87
CA ILE A 81 -19.95 5.87 -14.85
C ILE A 81 -20.55 6.09 -16.24
N PRO A 82 -21.89 6.24 -16.36
CA PRO A 82 -22.54 6.51 -17.64
C PRO A 82 -22.05 7.83 -18.25
N ASP A 83 -21.72 7.79 -19.54
CA ASP A 83 -21.23 8.98 -20.26
C ASP A 83 -22.32 10.05 -20.37
N GLU A 84 -23.61 9.67 -20.39
CA GLU A 84 -24.75 10.57 -20.44
C GLU A 84 -24.77 11.57 -19.28
N LEU A 85 -24.31 11.18 -18.08
CA LEU A 85 -24.22 12.08 -16.93
C LEU A 85 -23.15 13.15 -17.13
N ILE A 86 -22.06 12.79 -17.81
CA ILE A 86 -20.95 13.70 -18.10
C ILE A 86 -21.32 14.65 -19.22
N GLU A 87 -22.01 14.14 -20.24
CA GLU A 87 -22.53 14.95 -21.37
C GLU A 87 -23.56 15.96 -20.92
N ALA A 88 -24.55 15.53 -20.10
CA ALA A 88 -25.56 16.42 -19.53
C ALA A 88 -24.92 17.57 -18.71
N ALA A 89 -23.96 17.24 -17.85
CA ALA A 89 -23.23 18.24 -17.08
C ALA A 89 -22.43 19.22 -17.97
N SER A 90 -21.90 18.71 -19.10
CA SER A 90 -21.21 19.56 -20.09
C SER A 90 -22.14 20.52 -20.81
N ILE A 91 -23.37 20.07 -21.15
CA ILE A 91 -24.43 20.92 -21.75
C ILE A 91 -24.82 22.02 -20.75
N ASP A 92 -24.90 21.69 -19.44
CA ASP A 92 -25.18 22.66 -18.37
C ASP A 92 -23.99 23.60 -18.07
N GLY A 93 -22.92 23.51 -18.85
CA GLY A 93 -21.73 24.39 -18.72
C GLY A 93 -20.84 24.06 -17.50
N ALA A 94 -20.95 22.87 -16.92
CA ALA A 94 -20.10 22.49 -15.81
C ALA A 94 -18.66 22.28 -16.26
N SER A 95 -17.70 22.91 -15.55
CA SER A 95 -16.27 22.69 -15.77
C SER A 95 -15.82 21.33 -15.17
N ALA A 96 -14.60 20.91 -15.50
CA ALA A 96 -14.07 19.60 -15.09
C ALA A 96 -14.07 19.36 -13.56
N TRP A 97 -13.86 20.40 -12.75
CA TRP A 97 -13.81 20.27 -11.30
C TRP A 97 -15.17 19.97 -10.64
N PRO A 98 -16.27 20.70 -10.94
CA PRO A 98 -17.63 20.31 -10.52
C PRO A 98 -18.03 18.90 -10.98
N VAL A 99 -17.73 18.51 -12.23
CA VAL A 99 -17.99 17.16 -12.73
C VAL A 99 -17.25 16.11 -11.90
N LEU A 100 -15.97 16.32 -11.60
CA LEU A 100 -15.21 15.43 -10.74
C LEU A 100 -15.84 15.31 -9.35
N ARG A 101 -16.11 16.44 -8.69
CA ARG A 101 -16.51 16.44 -7.28
C ARG A 101 -17.98 16.03 -7.05
N ARG A 102 -18.89 16.40 -7.97
CA ARG A 102 -20.34 16.20 -7.79
C ARG A 102 -20.90 14.99 -8.51
N ILE A 103 -20.20 14.47 -9.53
CA ILE A 103 -20.65 13.33 -10.32
C ILE A 103 -19.69 12.15 -10.12
N LYS A 104 -18.42 12.29 -10.52
CA LYS A 104 -17.49 11.14 -10.54
C LYS A 104 -17.13 10.65 -9.14
N LEU A 105 -16.77 11.51 -8.21
CA LEU A 105 -16.36 11.09 -6.86
C LEU A 105 -17.50 10.39 -6.09
N PRO A 106 -18.75 10.87 -6.07
CA PRO A 106 -19.84 10.15 -5.44
C PRO A 106 -20.07 8.78 -6.05
N LEU A 107 -20.10 8.67 -7.37
CA LEU A 107 -20.30 7.40 -8.07
C LEU A 107 -19.12 6.42 -7.90
N LEU A 108 -17.93 6.90 -7.54
CA LEU A 108 -16.77 6.08 -7.23
C LEU A 108 -16.73 5.59 -5.78
N ILE A 109 -17.64 5.99 -4.90
CA ILE A 109 -17.62 5.56 -3.49
C ILE A 109 -17.51 4.04 -3.33
N PRO A 110 -18.25 3.18 -4.07
CA PRO A 110 -18.10 1.73 -3.98
C PRO A 110 -16.67 1.27 -4.33
N THR A 111 -16.11 1.82 -5.40
CA THR A 111 -14.73 1.52 -5.83
C THR A 111 -13.70 1.95 -4.79
N ILE A 112 -13.88 3.14 -4.19
CA ILE A 112 -13.02 3.64 -3.10
C ILE A 112 -13.10 2.70 -1.90
N THR A 113 -14.29 2.24 -1.55
CA THR A 113 -14.51 1.29 -0.45
C THR A 113 -13.75 -0.01 -0.66
N ILE A 114 -13.84 -0.60 -1.86
CA ILE A 114 -13.11 -1.83 -2.22
C ILE A 114 -11.60 -1.59 -2.14
N ASN A 115 -11.10 -0.50 -2.72
CA ASN A 115 -9.67 -0.18 -2.68
C ASN A 115 -9.16 0.01 -1.26
N LEU A 116 -9.89 0.73 -0.41
CA LEU A 116 -9.52 0.92 1.00
C LEU A 116 -9.49 -0.42 1.74
N PHE A 117 -10.48 -1.28 1.52
CA PHE A 117 -10.53 -2.61 2.13
C PHE A 117 -9.31 -3.46 1.76
N VAL A 118 -9.01 -3.56 0.47
CA VAL A 118 -7.89 -4.36 -0.03
C VAL A 118 -6.55 -3.79 0.46
N THR A 119 -6.36 -2.48 0.35
CA THR A 119 -5.12 -1.82 0.76
C THR A 119 -4.87 -1.96 2.26
N LEU A 120 -5.88 -1.72 3.09
CA LEU A 120 -5.78 -1.86 4.54
C LEU A 120 -5.50 -3.32 4.94
N SER A 121 -6.20 -4.27 4.33
CA SER A 121 -6.00 -5.70 4.59
C SER A 121 -4.59 -6.16 4.22
N ASN A 122 -4.04 -5.67 3.10
CA ASN A 122 -2.68 -5.99 2.67
C ASN A 122 -1.64 -5.33 3.57
N ALA A 123 -1.83 -4.07 3.94
CA ALA A 123 -0.91 -3.35 4.83
C ALA A 123 -0.80 -4.03 6.21
N LEU A 124 -1.93 -4.43 6.79
CA LEU A 124 -1.94 -5.11 8.09
C LEU A 124 -1.24 -6.48 8.05
N LYS A 125 -1.34 -7.21 6.94
CA LYS A 125 -0.76 -8.56 6.79
C LYS A 125 0.62 -8.56 6.16
N GLN A 126 1.20 -7.39 5.90
CA GLN A 126 2.49 -7.28 5.23
C GLN A 126 3.60 -7.95 6.02
N TYR A 127 4.32 -8.86 5.37
CA TYR A 127 5.42 -9.63 5.96
C TYR A 127 6.61 -9.75 5.00
N ASP A 128 6.37 -10.19 3.76
CA ASP A 128 7.42 -10.58 2.81
C ASP A 128 8.41 -9.44 2.48
N ILE A 129 7.87 -8.25 2.16
CA ILE A 129 8.71 -7.07 1.89
C ILE A 129 9.46 -6.67 3.15
N ASN A 130 8.78 -6.66 4.30
CA ASN A 130 9.41 -6.30 5.57
C ASN A 130 10.57 -7.24 5.91
N LEU A 131 10.38 -8.56 5.72
CA LEU A 131 11.41 -9.55 5.93
C LEU A 131 12.62 -9.32 5.03
N ALA A 132 12.40 -9.16 3.72
CA ALA A 132 13.46 -9.08 2.74
C ALA A 132 14.17 -7.72 2.70
N LEU A 133 13.44 -6.62 2.96
CA LEU A 133 13.97 -5.27 2.88
C LEU A 133 14.78 -4.89 4.12
N THR A 134 14.19 -5.03 5.30
CA THR A 134 14.71 -4.50 6.56
C THR A 134 14.93 -5.56 7.64
N ASN A 135 14.28 -6.73 7.49
CA ASN A 135 14.23 -7.78 8.53
C ASN A 135 13.81 -7.24 9.92
N GLY A 136 12.91 -6.24 9.92
CA GLY A 136 12.45 -5.56 11.13
C GLY A 136 13.38 -4.48 11.69
N GLY A 137 14.58 -4.32 11.11
CA GLY A 137 15.61 -3.38 11.59
C GLY A 137 15.53 -1.98 10.98
N PRO A 138 16.43 -1.07 11.43
CA PRO A 138 17.35 -1.22 12.59
C PRO A 138 16.59 -1.16 13.93
N TYR A 139 17.10 -1.81 14.94
CA TYR A 139 16.59 -1.80 16.33
C TYR A 139 15.09 -2.11 16.51
N GLY A 140 14.49 -2.86 15.58
CA GLY A 140 13.05 -3.17 15.61
C GLY A 140 12.13 -2.06 15.07
N SER A 141 12.69 -0.95 14.53
CA SER A 141 11.93 0.22 14.07
C SER A 141 10.94 -0.08 12.93
N THR A 142 11.18 -1.14 12.18
CA THR A 142 10.32 -1.58 11.06
C THR A 142 9.65 -2.93 11.33
N GLU A 143 9.69 -3.44 12.56
CA GLU A 143 9.09 -4.73 12.90
C GLU A 143 7.56 -4.63 12.88
N LEU A 144 6.95 -5.15 11.83
CA LEU A 144 5.49 -5.22 11.70
C LEU A 144 4.92 -6.37 12.54
N VAL A 145 3.62 -6.29 12.88
CA VAL A 145 2.96 -7.27 13.75
C VAL A 145 3.07 -8.70 13.22
N ALA A 146 2.86 -8.90 11.91
CA ALA A 146 3.00 -10.21 11.28
C ALA A 146 4.42 -10.77 11.44
N MET A 147 5.44 -9.93 11.33
CA MET A 147 6.83 -10.30 11.54
C MET A 147 7.12 -10.65 12.99
N ASN A 148 6.61 -9.86 13.94
CA ASN A 148 6.75 -10.14 15.38
C ASN A 148 6.16 -11.51 15.74
N ILE A 149 4.96 -11.83 15.22
CA ILE A 149 4.34 -13.14 15.42
C ILE A 149 5.22 -14.28 14.87
N TYR A 150 5.76 -14.09 13.67
CA TYR A 150 6.64 -15.07 13.05
C TYR A 150 7.94 -15.26 13.85
N GLN A 151 8.59 -14.17 14.27
CA GLN A 151 9.81 -14.25 15.09
C GLN A 151 9.55 -14.92 16.44
N GLU A 152 8.42 -14.62 17.10
CA GLU A 152 8.03 -15.28 18.35
C GLU A 152 7.92 -16.81 18.18
N ALA A 153 7.29 -17.25 17.07
CA ALA A 153 7.12 -18.67 16.79
C ALA A 153 8.44 -19.37 16.45
N TYR A 154 9.16 -18.83 15.46
CA TYR A 154 10.26 -19.58 14.84
C TYR A 154 11.64 -19.20 15.37
N ARG A 155 11.87 -17.94 15.71
CA ARG A 155 13.15 -17.46 16.24
C ARG A 155 13.25 -17.72 17.74
N TYR A 156 12.21 -17.36 18.50
CA TYR A 156 12.16 -17.54 19.96
C TYR A 156 11.55 -18.88 20.39
N LYS A 157 11.04 -19.67 19.45
CA LYS A 157 10.41 -20.99 19.67
C LYS A 157 9.29 -20.98 20.71
N ASN A 158 8.63 -19.82 20.88
CA ASN A 158 7.52 -19.65 21.83
C ASN A 158 6.18 -19.70 21.10
N PHE A 159 5.81 -20.91 20.66
CA PHE A 159 4.58 -21.12 19.89
C PHE A 159 3.30 -20.70 20.64
N ALA A 160 3.25 -20.89 21.96
CA ALA A 160 2.08 -20.50 22.75
C ALA A 160 1.85 -18.98 22.69
N ARG A 161 2.91 -18.18 22.87
CA ARG A 161 2.82 -16.72 22.79
C ARG A 161 2.56 -16.25 21.36
N ALA A 162 3.20 -16.85 20.37
CA ALA A 162 2.96 -16.54 18.97
C ALA A 162 1.50 -16.80 18.59
N GLN A 163 0.93 -17.93 19.01
CA GLN A 163 -0.46 -18.25 18.75
C GLN A 163 -1.42 -17.25 19.43
N ALA A 164 -1.15 -16.86 20.66
CA ALA A 164 -1.95 -15.84 21.35
C ALA A 164 -1.91 -14.49 20.61
N LYS A 165 -0.71 -14.05 20.20
CA LYS A 165 -0.54 -12.82 19.37
C LYS A 165 -1.29 -12.93 18.05
N ALA A 166 -1.22 -14.07 17.36
CA ALA A 166 -1.90 -14.29 16.08
C ALA A 166 -3.43 -14.20 16.24
N VAL A 167 -4.00 -14.80 17.28
CA VAL A 167 -5.44 -14.73 17.57
C VAL A 167 -5.87 -13.28 17.86
N LEU A 168 -5.12 -12.58 18.72
CA LEU A 168 -5.40 -11.17 19.01
C LEU A 168 -5.31 -10.31 17.74
N PHE A 169 -4.29 -10.52 16.95
CA PHE A 169 -4.11 -9.80 15.69
C PHE A 169 -5.24 -10.06 14.69
N PHE A 170 -5.69 -11.32 14.58
CA PHE A 170 -6.86 -11.68 13.77
C PHE A 170 -8.11 -10.94 14.23
N ILE A 171 -8.39 -10.90 15.55
CA ILE A 171 -9.53 -10.18 16.11
C ILE A 171 -9.45 -8.68 15.77
N VAL A 172 -8.28 -8.06 15.93
CA VAL A 172 -8.06 -6.65 15.58
C VAL A 172 -8.33 -6.38 14.10
N ILE A 173 -7.78 -7.20 13.20
CA ILE A 173 -8.04 -7.09 11.75
C ILE A 173 -9.53 -7.24 11.46
N PHE A 174 -10.19 -8.21 12.08
CA PHE A 174 -11.61 -8.47 11.88
C PHE A 174 -12.47 -7.27 12.31
N VAL A 175 -12.19 -6.70 13.48
CA VAL A 175 -12.91 -5.51 13.98
C VAL A 175 -12.69 -4.30 13.08
N ILE A 176 -11.43 -4.02 12.67
CA ILE A 176 -11.12 -2.92 11.77
C ILE A 176 -11.84 -3.08 10.43
N THR A 177 -11.83 -4.29 9.89
CA THR A 177 -12.49 -4.63 8.61
C THR A 177 -14.00 -4.45 8.68
N LEU A 178 -14.63 -4.94 9.75
CA LEU A 178 -16.06 -4.75 9.97
C LEU A 178 -16.43 -3.28 10.13
N ALA A 179 -15.67 -2.53 10.91
CA ALA A 179 -15.87 -1.09 11.10
C ALA A 179 -15.77 -0.34 9.75
N GLN A 180 -14.76 -0.66 8.94
CA GLN A 180 -14.60 -0.07 7.62
C GLN A 180 -15.80 -0.37 6.71
N LEU A 181 -16.24 -1.63 6.63
CA LEU A 181 -17.37 -2.03 5.78
C LEU A 181 -18.68 -1.37 6.21
N THR A 182 -18.96 -1.30 7.51
CA THR A 182 -20.17 -0.64 8.02
C THR A 182 -20.19 0.86 7.75
N LEU A 183 -19.06 1.54 7.96
CA LEU A 183 -18.92 2.99 7.69
C LEU A 183 -19.05 3.30 6.19
N SER A 184 -18.57 2.41 5.33
CA SER A 184 -18.62 2.60 3.88
C SER A 184 -20.03 2.37 3.33
N ARG A 185 -20.73 1.33 3.78
CA ARG A 185 -22.14 1.06 3.38
C ARG A 185 -23.08 2.21 3.71
N THR A 186 -22.88 2.86 4.86
CA THR A 186 -23.70 4.02 5.26
C THR A 186 -23.56 5.20 4.28
N LYS A 187 -22.42 5.31 3.58
CA LYS A 187 -22.21 6.34 2.56
C LYS A 187 -22.82 5.96 1.20
N GLU A 188 -22.81 4.66 0.85
CA GLU A 188 -23.42 4.15 -0.39
C GLU A 188 -24.94 4.28 -0.39
N THR A 189 -25.60 4.08 0.75
CA THR A 189 -27.09 4.16 0.88
C THR A 189 -27.62 5.58 0.92
N ARG A 190 -26.76 6.60 0.98
CA ARG A 190 -27.15 8.03 1.01
C ARG A 190 -27.02 8.72 -0.35
N LEU A 191 -26.66 7.98 -1.40
CA LEU A 191 -26.56 8.43 -2.79
C LEU A 191 -27.68 7.81 -3.64
#